data_245f5a9e1cc5a651c95674c5b1dc8d5b
#
_entry.id   245f5a9e1cc5a651c95674c5b1dc8d5b
#
_cell.length_a   1.000
_cell.length_b   1.000
_cell.length_c   1.000
_cell.angle_alpha   90.00
_cell.angle_beta   90.00
_cell.angle_gamma   90.00
#
_symmetry.space_group_name_H-M   'P 1'
#
loop_
_entity.id
_entity.type
_entity.pdbx_description
1 polymer ?
#
loop_
_entity_poly.entity_id
_entity_poly.type
_entity_poly.pdbx_seq_one_letter_code
_entity_poly.pdbx_strand_id
1 'polypeptide(L)'
;QNIGGLHPVTLTFQRVVELFHGIGFEVADGPEIENDFHNFQALNIPKNHPARAMQDTFYVENGDVLRTHTSPIQIRYMLDKKNPPIRIIAPGRVYRVDSDATHSPMFHQAEGLWVEEGVSMADLKAVFTDFIRRFFERDDLQVRFRPSFFPFTEPSAEIDIMGDNGKWLEVGGCGMVHPNVLQNVNIDPEKYTGFAFGIGLDRFAMLRYGVNDLRLFFDNDLNFLKQFK
;
A
#
# COMPACT_ATOMS: atom_id res chain seq x y z
N GLN A 1 -14.70 27.27 -19.42
CA GLN A 1 -13.55 27.12 -18.50
C GLN A 1 -12.91 25.78 -18.76
N ASN A 2 -11.69 25.81 -19.23
CA ASN A 2 -10.99 24.59 -19.60
C ASN A 2 -10.27 24.03 -18.37
N ILE A 3 -10.91 23.09 -17.70
CA ILE A 3 -10.30 22.39 -16.59
C ILE A 3 -9.41 21.30 -17.19
N GLY A 4 -8.13 21.27 -16.81
CA GLY A 4 -7.19 20.23 -17.24
C GLY A 4 -7.67 18.85 -16.83
N GLY A 5 -7.10 17.80 -17.42
CA GLY A 5 -7.37 16.42 -17.02
C GLY A 5 -6.92 16.15 -15.58
N LEU A 6 -7.50 15.14 -14.94
CA LEU A 6 -7.10 14.75 -13.60
C LEU A 6 -5.68 14.19 -13.61
N HIS A 7 -4.95 14.44 -12.53
CA HIS A 7 -3.62 13.90 -12.35
C HIS A 7 -3.67 12.36 -12.35
N PRO A 8 -2.73 11.66 -13.04
CA PRO A 8 -2.75 10.20 -13.14
C PRO A 8 -2.78 9.48 -11.79
N VAL A 9 -2.10 10.00 -10.79
CA VAL A 9 -2.14 9.43 -9.43
C VAL A 9 -3.52 9.58 -8.82
N THR A 10 -4.20 10.70 -9.05
CA THR A 10 -5.58 10.92 -8.58
C THR A 10 -6.54 9.95 -9.24
N LEU A 11 -6.43 9.74 -10.54
CA LEU A 11 -7.23 8.74 -11.26
C LEU A 11 -6.98 7.32 -10.74
N THR A 12 -5.72 6.99 -10.51
CA THR A 12 -5.33 5.68 -9.96
C THR A 12 -5.90 5.48 -8.57
N PHE A 13 -5.78 6.49 -7.70
CA PHE A 13 -6.35 6.49 -6.36
C PHE A 13 -7.85 6.20 -6.40
N GLN A 14 -8.59 6.98 -7.21
CA GLN A 14 -10.05 6.82 -7.33
C GLN A 14 -10.42 5.42 -7.79
N ARG A 15 -9.72 4.90 -8.79
CA ARG A 15 -10.00 3.58 -9.35
C ARG A 15 -9.73 2.46 -8.34
N VAL A 16 -8.61 2.54 -7.61
CA VAL A 16 -8.28 1.56 -6.56
C VAL A 16 -9.36 1.55 -5.49
N VAL A 17 -9.76 2.73 -5.01
CA VAL A 17 -10.80 2.86 -4.00
C VAL A 17 -12.13 2.29 -4.49
N GLU A 18 -12.54 2.61 -5.70
CA GLU A 18 -13.79 2.10 -6.29
C GLU A 18 -13.81 0.58 -6.40
N LEU A 19 -12.71 -0.01 -6.87
CA LEU A 19 -12.63 -1.46 -7.04
C LEU A 19 -12.70 -2.19 -5.70
N PHE A 20 -12.00 -1.70 -4.66
CA PHE A 20 -12.05 -2.31 -3.34
C PHE A 20 -13.36 -2.06 -2.61
N HIS A 21 -13.92 -0.86 -2.74
CA HIS A 21 -15.24 -0.57 -2.19
C HIS A 21 -16.30 -1.51 -2.79
N GLY A 22 -16.20 -1.79 -4.08
CA GLY A 22 -17.12 -2.68 -4.78
C GLY A 22 -17.12 -4.13 -4.28
N ILE A 23 -16.07 -4.56 -3.59
CA ILE A 23 -15.98 -5.90 -3.00
C ILE A 23 -16.03 -5.88 -1.46
N GLY A 24 -16.52 -4.78 -0.88
CA GLY A 24 -16.82 -4.69 0.55
C GLY A 24 -15.72 -4.14 1.44
N PHE A 25 -14.68 -3.54 0.88
CA PHE A 25 -13.66 -2.85 1.67
C PHE A 25 -14.08 -1.41 1.96
N GLU A 26 -13.91 -0.98 3.20
CA GLU A 26 -14.10 0.41 3.60
C GLU A 26 -12.81 1.20 3.37
N VAL A 27 -12.93 2.47 3.03
CA VAL A 27 -11.77 3.36 2.93
C VAL A 27 -11.44 3.89 4.32
N ALA A 28 -10.19 3.74 4.71
CA ALA A 28 -9.67 4.26 5.98
C ALA A 28 -8.59 5.29 5.72
N ASP A 29 -8.48 6.28 6.60
CA ASP A 29 -7.44 7.29 6.55
C ASP A 29 -6.77 7.47 7.93
N GLY A 30 -5.74 8.29 7.98
CA GLY A 30 -5.04 8.59 9.21
C GLY A 30 -4.04 9.73 9.01
N PRO A 31 -3.37 10.17 10.09
CA PRO A 31 -2.45 11.29 10.03
C PRO A 31 -1.16 10.95 9.27
N GLU A 32 -0.57 11.95 8.66
CA GLU A 32 0.73 11.82 7.99
C GLU A 32 1.89 11.82 8.99
N ILE A 33 1.73 12.52 10.12
CA ILE A 33 2.69 12.50 11.21
C ILE A 33 2.29 11.42 12.19
N GLU A 34 3.22 10.49 12.42
CA GLU A 34 2.97 9.31 13.23
C GLU A 34 3.99 9.17 14.35
N ASN A 35 3.59 8.46 15.42
CA ASN A 35 4.52 8.06 16.47
C ASN A 35 5.19 6.73 16.12
N ASP A 36 6.22 6.39 16.88
CA ASP A 36 6.97 5.14 16.69
C ASP A 36 6.10 3.91 16.83
N PHE A 37 5.15 3.91 17.76
CA PHE A 37 4.30 2.75 17.99
C PHE A 37 3.50 2.38 16.74
N HIS A 38 2.78 3.35 16.15
CA HIS A 38 1.92 3.07 14.99
C HIS A 38 2.72 2.81 13.71
N ASN A 39 3.86 3.50 13.55
CA ASN A 39 4.63 3.38 12.31
C ASN A 39 5.61 2.21 12.29
N PHE A 40 6.02 1.73 13.46
CA PHE A 40 7.05 0.69 13.56
C PHE A 40 6.74 -0.41 14.57
N GLN A 41 6.61 -0.08 15.85
CA GLN A 41 6.55 -1.07 16.92
C GLN A 41 5.34 -2.01 16.77
N ALA A 42 4.15 -1.48 16.54
CA ALA A 42 2.94 -2.28 16.37
C ALA A 42 3.00 -3.18 15.12
N LEU A 43 3.82 -2.81 14.15
CA LEU A 43 4.04 -3.54 12.90
C LEU A 43 5.19 -4.55 12.99
N ASN A 44 5.60 -4.88 14.22
CA ASN A 44 6.66 -5.87 14.46
C ASN A 44 8.03 -5.46 13.86
N ILE A 45 8.28 -4.16 13.78
CA ILE A 45 9.56 -3.61 13.31
C ILE A 45 10.42 -3.30 14.54
N PRO A 46 11.50 -4.05 14.78
CA PRO A 46 12.33 -3.87 15.97
C PRO A 46 13.11 -2.56 15.94
N LYS A 47 13.54 -2.09 17.12
CA LYS A 47 14.21 -0.79 17.29
C LYS A 47 15.47 -0.61 16.44
N ASN A 48 16.19 -1.69 16.18
CA ASN A 48 17.42 -1.65 15.39
C ASN A 48 17.22 -1.97 13.91
N HIS A 49 15.98 -2.04 13.46
CA HIS A 49 15.68 -2.32 12.05
C HIS A 49 16.09 -1.14 11.16
N PRO A 50 16.69 -1.42 9.98
CA PRO A 50 17.13 -0.35 9.06
C PRO A 50 16.05 0.65 8.67
N ALA A 51 14.78 0.25 8.63
CA ALA A 51 13.66 1.13 8.29
C ALA A 51 13.49 2.30 9.27
N ARG A 52 14.03 2.20 10.49
CA ARG A 52 14.01 3.28 11.47
C ARG A 52 15.23 4.21 11.39
N ALA A 53 16.18 3.90 10.51
CA ALA A 53 17.37 4.71 10.36
C ALA A 53 17.02 6.09 9.80
N MET A 54 17.78 7.11 10.21
CA MET A 54 17.56 8.49 9.76
C MET A 54 17.70 8.65 8.24
N GLN A 55 18.47 7.77 7.60
CA GLN A 55 18.62 7.77 6.15
C GLN A 55 17.36 7.34 5.39
N ASP A 56 16.43 6.67 6.07
CA ASP A 56 15.20 6.16 5.46
C ASP A 56 13.94 6.85 5.96
N THR A 57 14.01 7.59 7.07
CA THR A 57 12.87 8.14 7.77
C THR A 57 13.05 9.63 8.07
N PHE A 58 12.02 10.44 7.78
CA PHE A 58 11.98 11.83 8.19
C PHE A 58 11.45 11.95 9.62
N TYR A 59 12.29 12.40 10.55
CA TYR A 59 11.91 12.66 11.93
C TYR A 59 11.51 14.12 12.11
N VAL A 60 10.48 14.37 12.93
CA VAL A 60 10.08 15.70 13.36
C VAL A 60 10.58 15.98 14.78
N GLU A 61 10.42 17.22 15.28
CA GLU A 61 11.09 17.71 16.52
C GLU A 61 10.89 16.83 17.74
N ASN A 62 9.69 16.26 17.94
CA ASN A 62 9.36 15.48 19.14
C ASN A 62 9.70 13.99 19.01
N GLY A 63 10.40 13.59 17.98
CA GLY A 63 10.72 12.17 17.71
C GLY A 63 9.66 11.42 16.93
N ASP A 64 8.54 12.07 16.61
CA ASP A 64 7.57 11.51 15.68
C ASP A 64 8.14 11.51 14.24
N VAL A 65 7.45 10.84 13.34
CA VAL A 65 7.94 10.65 11.97
C VAL A 65 6.87 11.05 10.96
N LEU A 66 7.30 11.41 9.75
CA LEU A 66 6.41 11.35 8.60
C LEU A 66 6.25 9.87 8.24
N ARG A 67 5.01 9.40 8.14
CA ARG A 67 4.74 7.98 7.92
C ARG A 67 5.46 7.48 6.66
N THR A 68 6.10 6.33 6.78
CA THR A 68 6.87 5.71 5.71
C THR A 68 6.05 4.73 4.89
N HIS A 69 4.84 4.43 5.35
CA HIS A 69 3.87 3.56 4.70
C HIS A 69 2.48 3.90 5.24
N THR A 70 1.44 3.34 4.63
CA THR A 70 0.07 3.56 5.11
C THR A 70 -0.37 2.53 6.15
N SER A 71 0.51 1.60 6.53
CA SER A 71 0.24 0.58 7.56
C SER A 71 -0.19 1.16 8.92
N PRO A 72 0.29 2.34 9.38
CA PRO A 72 -0.22 2.94 10.60
C PRO A 72 -1.73 3.15 10.61
N ILE A 73 -2.34 3.40 9.46
CA ILE A 73 -3.79 3.53 9.33
C ILE A 73 -4.47 2.22 9.72
N GLN A 74 -3.90 1.09 9.32
CA GLN A 74 -4.41 -0.24 9.68
C GLN A 74 -4.33 -0.46 11.20
N ILE A 75 -3.23 -0.09 11.81
CA ILE A 75 -3.04 -0.20 13.27
C ILE A 75 -4.08 0.65 14.01
N ARG A 76 -4.27 1.90 13.60
CA ARG A 76 -5.27 2.80 14.21
C ARG A 76 -6.68 2.26 14.05
N TYR A 77 -7.00 1.77 12.87
CA TYR A 77 -8.32 1.21 12.58
C TYR A 77 -8.61 -0.02 13.45
N MET A 78 -7.65 -0.95 13.55
CA MET A 78 -7.80 -2.16 14.37
C MET A 78 -7.94 -1.84 15.86
N LEU A 79 -7.17 -0.87 16.37
CA LEU A 79 -7.27 -0.42 17.76
C LEU A 79 -8.63 0.21 18.06
N ASP A 80 -9.18 0.96 17.13
CA ASP A 80 -10.47 1.64 17.27
C ASP A 80 -11.65 0.66 17.14
N LYS A 81 -11.65 -0.16 16.10
CA LYS A 81 -12.72 -1.12 15.84
C LYS A 81 -12.74 -2.30 16.80
N LYS A 82 -11.56 -2.78 17.20
CA LYS A 82 -11.34 -3.88 18.17
C LYS A 82 -11.77 -5.28 17.72
N ASN A 83 -12.92 -5.41 17.08
CA ASN A 83 -13.48 -6.71 16.72
C ASN A 83 -13.58 -6.90 15.21
N PRO A 84 -13.00 -8.00 14.67
CA PRO A 84 -13.25 -8.39 13.29
C PRO A 84 -14.74 -8.71 13.04
N PRO A 85 -15.25 -8.66 11.80
CA PRO A 85 -14.46 -8.58 10.58
C PRO A 85 -13.94 -7.15 10.29
N ILE A 86 -12.73 -7.10 9.73
CA ILE A 86 -12.10 -5.84 9.32
C ILE A 86 -11.70 -6.00 7.86
N ARG A 87 -12.22 -5.11 7.00
CA ARG A 87 -11.86 -5.03 5.58
C ARG A 87 -11.68 -3.58 5.22
N ILE A 88 -10.45 -3.15 5.04
CA ILE A 88 -10.15 -1.76 4.74
C ILE A 88 -9.12 -1.64 3.63
N ILE A 89 -9.24 -0.56 2.86
CA ILE A 89 -8.21 -0.05 1.97
C ILE A 89 -7.77 1.32 2.50
N ALA A 90 -6.46 1.48 2.69
CA ALA A 90 -5.88 2.68 3.29
C ALA A 90 -4.92 3.33 2.30
N PRO A 91 -5.41 4.24 1.45
CA PRO A 91 -4.56 4.99 0.54
C PRO A 91 -4.05 6.27 1.20
N GLY A 92 -2.87 6.73 0.80
CA GLY A 92 -2.35 7.99 1.29
C GLY A 92 -0.93 8.30 0.86
N ARG A 93 -0.49 9.50 1.19
CA ARG A 93 0.88 9.95 0.95
C ARG A 93 1.81 9.35 2.00
N VAL A 94 2.99 8.96 1.56
CA VAL A 94 4.05 8.43 2.42
C VAL A 94 5.37 9.11 2.07
N TYR A 95 6.32 9.04 3.01
CA TYR A 95 7.55 9.81 2.93
C TYR A 95 8.73 8.92 3.27
N ARG A 96 9.74 8.89 2.40
CA ARG A 96 11.00 8.19 2.67
C ARG A 96 12.17 9.04 2.21
N VAL A 97 13.20 9.05 3.02
CA VAL A 97 14.47 9.69 2.65
C VAL A 97 15.12 8.79 1.61
N ASP A 98 15.20 9.27 0.38
CA ASP A 98 15.83 8.56 -0.72
C ASP A 98 16.78 9.50 -1.43
N SER A 99 18.04 9.13 -1.50
CA SER A 99 19.08 9.94 -2.16
C SER A 99 19.11 9.75 -3.67
N ASP A 100 18.30 8.85 -4.21
CA ASP A 100 18.24 8.62 -5.65
C ASP A 100 17.53 9.78 -6.35
N ALA A 101 18.20 10.38 -7.33
CA ALA A 101 17.64 11.50 -8.09
C ALA A 101 16.39 11.12 -8.91
N THR A 102 16.15 9.83 -9.14
CA THR A 102 14.98 9.35 -9.88
C THR A 102 13.75 9.15 -9.02
N HIS A 103 13.87 9.23 -7.67
CA HIS A 103 12.77 9.02 -6.75
C HIS A 103 12.39 10.29 -6.01
N SER A 104 11.09 10.54 -5.90
CA SER A 104 10.56 11.60 -5.05
C SER A 104 10.63 11.17 -3.58
N PRO A 105 10.90 12.08 -2.62
CA PRO A 105 10.82 11.79 -1.20
C PRO A 105 9.38 11.52 -0.73
N MET A 106 8.39 11.98 -1.50
CA MET A 106 6.97 11.73 -1.24
C MET A 106 6.39 10.91 -2.38
N PHE A 107 5.65 9.87 -2.04
CA PHE A 107 4.92 9.07 -3.01
C PHE A 107 3.61 8.60 -2.40
N HIS A 108 2.82 7.86 -3.16
CA HIS A 108 1.51 7.42 -2.73
C HIS A 108 1.46 5.90 -2.63
N GLN A 109 0.85 5.42 -1.57
CA GLN A 109 0.59 4.00 -1.36
C GLN A 109 -0.89 3.73 -1.13
N ALA A 110 -1.30 2.51 -1.38
CA ALA A 110 -2.54 1.97 -0.85
C ALA A 110 -2.23 0.61 -0.25
N GLU A 111 -2.73 0.38 0.97
CA GLU A 111 -2.61 -0.90 1.64
C GLU A 111 -3.99 -1.45 1.95
N GLY A 112 -4.17 -2.75 1.72
CA GLY A 112 -5.40 -3.44 2.04
C GLY A 112 -5.20 -4.37 3.23
N LEU A 113 -6.26 -4.54 4.01
CA LEU A 113 -6.26 -5.42 5.17
C LEU A 113 -7.62 -6.11 5.28
N TRP A 114 -7.59 -7.43 5.45
CA TRP A 114 -8.79 -8.21 5.77
C TRP A 114 -8.48 -9.14 6.93
N VAL A 115 -9.16 -8.95 8.07
CA VAL A 115 -9.02 -9.77 9.27
C VAL A 115 -10.38 -10.36 9.62
N GLU A 116 -10.44 -11.67 9.70
CA GLU A 116 -11.66 -12.41 10.01
C GLU A 116 -11.29 -13.86 10.37
N GLU A 117 -12.21 -14.64 10.90
CA GLU A 117 -11.99 -16.07 11.08
C GLU A 117 -11.81 -16.77 9.73
N GLY A 118 -10.79 -17.61 9.61
CA GLY A 118 -10.59 -18.46 8.44
C GLY A 118 -10.03 -17.77 7.20
N VAL A 119 -9.59 -16.52 7.30
CA VAL A 119 -8.94 -15.84 6.18
C VAL A 119 -7.61 -16.52 5.86
N SER A 120 -7.35 -16.76 4.58
CA SER A 120 -6.19 -17.55 4.13
C SER A 120 -5.36 -16.83 3.07
N MET A 121 -4.17 -17.36 2.81
CA MET A 121 -3.32 -16.90 1.70
C MET A 121 -4.01 -17.10 0.35
N ALA A 122 -4.83 -18.14 0.21
CA ALA A 122 -5.62 -18.35 -1.00
C ALA A 122 -6.62 -17.23 -1.23
N ASP A 123 -7.23 -16.72 -0.16
CA ASP A 123 -8.13 -15.55 -0.23
C ASP A 123 -7.38 -14.31 -0.71
N LEU A 124 -6.19 -14.07 -0.17
CA LEU A 124 -5.34 -12.95 -0.59
C LEU A 124 -5.03 -13.04 -2.09
N LYS A 125 -4.58 -14.20 -2.54
CA LYS A 125 -4.23 -14.41 -3.95
C LYS A 125 -5.43 -14.17 -4.87
N ALA A 126 -6.60 -14.66 -4.49
CA ALA A 126 -7.82 -14.51 -5.26
C ALA A 126 -8.25 -13.03 -5.34
N VAL A 127 -8.29 -12.36 -4.21
CA VAL A 127 -8.69 -10.94 -4.13
C VAL A 127 -7.74 -10.06 -4.93
N PHE A 128 -6.44 -10.24 -4.73
CA PHE A 128 -5.45 -9.39 -5.39
C PHE A 128 -5.38 -9.65 -6.90
N THR A 129 -5.45 -10.91 -7.32
CA THR A 129 -5.44 -11.26 -8.75
C THR A 129 -6.66 -10.66 -9.47
N ASP A 130 -7.84 -10.77 -8.86
CA ASP A 130 -9.05 -10.16 -9.41
C ASP A 130 -8.94 -8.64 -9.50
N PHE A 131 -8.44 -8.00 -8.44
CA PHE A 131 -8.23 -6.57 -8.40
C PHE A 131 -7.31 -6.09 -9.54
N ILE A 132 -6.16 -6.74 -9.69
CA ILE A 132 -5.15 -6.28 -10.65
C ILE A 132 -5.62 -6.46 -12.09
N ARG A 133 -6.34 -7.54 -12.38
CA ARG A 133 -6.93 -7.76 -13.69
C ARG A 133 -7.98 -6.72 -14.02
N ARG A 134 -8.82 -6.36 -13.06
CA ARG A 134 -9.82 -5.29 -13.23
C ARG A 134 -9.15 -3.92 -13.37
N PHE A 135 -8.13 -3.65 -12.58
CA PHE A 135 -7.43 -2.37 -12.64
C PHE A 135 -6.84 -2.10 -14.02
N PHE A 136 -6.17 -3.10 -14.61
CA PHE A 136 -5.56 -3.00 -15.93
C PHE A 136 -6.51 -3.38 -17.08
N GLU A 137 -7.74 -3.79 -16.78
CA GLU A 137 -8.74 -4.23 -17.75
C GLU A 137 -8.21 -5.35 -18.65
N ARG A 138 -7.52 -6.32 -18.03
CA ARG A 138 -6.91 -7.46 -18.73
C ARG A 138 -7.16 -8.75 -17.96
N ASP A 139 -8.11 -9.54 -18.42
CA ASP A 139 -8.48 -10.82 -17.78
C ASP A 139 -7.39 -11.87 -17.88
N ASP A 140 -6.49 -11.74 -18.85
CA ASP A 140 -5.40 -12.68 -19.14
C ASP A 140 -4.09 -12.32 -18.43
N LEU A 141 -4.07 -11.23 -17.65
CA LEU A 141 -2.84 -10.77 -17.00
C LEU A 141 -2.31 -11.83 -16.05
N GLN A 142 -1.05 -12.23 -16.24
CA GLN A 142 -0.38 -13.20 -15.40
C GLN A 142 0.14 -12.53 -14.14
N VAL A 143 -0.17 -13.12 -12.99
CA VAL A 143 0.22 -12.61 -11.67
C VAL A 143 1.01 -13.70 -10.95
N ARG A 144 2.13 -13.33 -10.34
CA ARG A 144 3.01 -14.24 -9.61
C ARG A 144 3.22 -13.74 -8.20
N PHE A 145 3.16 -14.66 -7.24
CA PHE A 145 3.47 -14.40 -5.83
C PHE A 145 4.80 -15.08 -5.51
N ARG A 146 5.81 -14.29 -5.28
CA ARG A 146 7.18 -14.72 -5.07
C ARG A 146 7.53 -14.64 -3.60
N PRO A 147 8.02 -15.71 -2.94
CA PRO A 147 8.35 -15.67 -1.50
C PRO A 147 9.26 -14.49 -1.15
N SER A 148 8.94 -13.82 -0.04
CA SER A 148 9.68 -12.67 0.46
C SER A 148 9.65 -12.63 1.98
N PHE A 149 10.16 -11.57 2.57
CA PHE A 149 10.16 -11.36 4.01
C PHE A 149 9.80 -9.91 4.34
N PHE A 150 8.80 -9.75 5.22
CA PHE A 150 8.47 -8.47 5.84
C PHE A 150 8.23 -8.70 7.32
N PRO A 151 8.62 -7.75 8.21
CA PRO A 151 8.44 -7.94 9.65
C PRO A 151 7.00 -8.12 10.09
N PHE A 152 6.06 -7.51 9.37
CA PHE A 152 4.64 -7.44 9.73
C PHE A 152 3.78 -8.54 9.10
N THR A 153 4.37 -9.41 8.29
CA THR A 153 3.65 -10.55 7.67
C THR A 153 4.47 -11.83 7.72
N GLU A 154 3.75 -12.97 7.78
CA GLU A 154 4.34 -14.31 7.71
C GLU A 154 3.25 -15.32 7.32
N PRO A 155 3.35 -16.01 6.18
CA PRO A 155 4.35 -15.82 5.13
C PRO A 155 4.18 -14.50 4.39
N SER A 156 5.25 -14.08 3.74
CA SER A 156 5.26 -12.87 2.93
C SER A 156 5.54 -13.19 1.48
N ALA A 157 5.06 -12.36 0.58
CA ALA A 157 5.33 -12.49 -0.84
C ALA A 157 5.42 -11.12 -1.52
N GLU A 158 6.22 -11.06 -2.56
CA GLU A 158 6.20 -9.97 -3.50
C GLU A 158 5.33 -10.35 -4.69
N ILE A 159 4.64 -9.36 -5.26
CA ILE A 159 3.67 -9.58 -6.32
C ILE A 159 4.23 -9.03 -7.61
N ASP A 160 4.31 -9.89 -8.62
CA ASP A 160 4.78 -9.52 -9.95
C ASP A 160 3.65 -9.74 -10.97
N ILE A 161 3.64 -8.90 -12.01
CA ILE A 161 2.79 -9.06 -13.18
C ILE A 161 3.65 -9.21 -14.41
N MET A 162 3.13 -9.93 -15.42
CA MET A 162 3.82 -10.09 -16.71
C MET A 162 3.59 -8.86 -17.57
N GLY A 163 4.69 -8.17 -17.90
CA GLY A 163 4.65 -7.05 -18.85
C GLY A 163 4.51 -7.52 -20.29
N ASP A 164 4.12 -6.60 -21.17
CA ASP A 164 3.96 -6.88 -22.60
C ASP A 164 5.26 -7.28 -23.28
N ASN A 165 6.40 -6.92 -22.68
CA ASN A 165 7.73 -7.28 -23.16
C ASN A 165 8.18 -8.69 -22.71
N GLY A 166 7.31 -9.46 -22.05
CA GLY A 166 7.63 -10.78 -21.52
C GLY A 166 8.44 -10.78 -20.24
N LYS A 167 8.62 -9.63 -19.59
CA LYS A 167 9.35 -9.51 -18.32
C LYS A 167 8.40 -9.33 -17.15
N TRP A 168 8.76 -9.93 -16.01
CA TRP A 168 8.04 -9.72 -14.77
C TRP A 168 8.30 -8.33 -14.21
N LEU A 169 7.23 -7.67 -13.75
CA LEU A 169 7.28 -6.35 -13.11
C LEU A 169 6.74 -6.49 -11.70
N GLU A 170 7.54 -6.05 -10.71
CA GLU A 170 7.10 -6.03 -9.31
C GLU A 170 6.10 -4.89 -9.11
N VAL A 171 4.95 -5.19 -8.50
CA VAL A 171 3.87 -4.21 -8.31
C VAL A 171 3.44 -4.06 -6.86
N GLY A 172 3.90 -4.94 -5.96
CA GLY A 172 3.52 -4.82 -4.56
C GLY A 172 4.08 -5.92 -3.68
N GLY A 173 3.76 -5.82 -2.40
CA GLY A 173 4.07 -6.83 -1.41
C GLY A 173 2.81 -7.23 -0.67
N CYS A 174 2.84 -8.43 -0.10
CA CYS A 174 1.68 -8.97 0.62
C CYS A 174 2.08 -10.06 1.59
N GLY A 175 1.12 -10.51 2.38
CA GLY A 175 1.30 -11.66 3.25
C GLY A 175 0.17 -11.81 4.25
N MET A 176 0.27 -12.86 5.06
CA MET A 176 -0.59 -13.04 6.21
C MET A 176 -0.09 -12.15 7.34
N VAL A 177 -1.00 -11.45 8.00
CA VAL A 177 -0.65 -10.56 9.11
C VAL A 177 0.05 -11.35 10.20
N HIS A 178 1.23 -10.88 10.61
CA HIS A 178 2.01 -11.56 11.64
C HIS A 178 1.23 -11.62 12.97
N PRO A 179 1.25 -12.75 13.70
CA PRO A 179 0.56 -12.84 14.98
C PRO A 179 0.92 -11.75 15.99
N ASN A 180 2.17 -11.29 15.98
CA ASN A 180 2.61 -10.20 16.85
C ASN A 180 1.86 -8.90 16.55
N VAL A 181 1.55 -8.63 15.29
CA VAL A 181 0.79 -7.44 14.88
C VAL A 181 -0.63 -7.51 15.45
N LEU A 182 -1.29 -8.65 15.31
CA LEU A 182 -2.63 -8.85 15.87
C LEU A 182 -2.64 -8.70 17.39
N GLN A 183 -1.65 -9.29 18.08
CA GLN A 183 -1.50 -9.14 19.53
C GLN A 183 -1.32 -7.67 19.93
N ASN A 184 -0.51 -6.93 19.18
CA ASN A 184 -0.24 -5.53 19.47
C ASN A 184 -1.47 -4.62 19.36
N VAL A 185 -2.51 -5.07 18.66
CA VAL A 185 -3.78 -4.35 18.52
C VAL A 185 -4.94 -5.04 19.24
N ASN A 186 -4.61 -6.00 20.13
CA ASN A 186 -5.56 -6.71 20.99
C ASN A 186 -6.58 -7.56 20.21
N ILE A 187 -6.15 -8.13 19.10
CA ILE A 187 -6.92 -9.12 18.32
C ILE A 187 -6.29 -10.49 18.56
N ASP A 188 -7.11 -11.47 18.92
CA ASP A 188 -6.64 -12.83 19.25
C ASP A 188 -6.16 -13.56 17.99
N PRO A 189 -4.85 -13.84 17.86
CA PRO A 189 -4.32 -14.55 16.69
C PRO A 189 -4.65 -16.02 16.65
N GLU A 190 -5.15 -16.60 17.76
CA GLU A 190 -5.64 -17.97 17.78
C GLU A 190 -7.03 -18.09 17.16
N LYS A 191 -7.79 -17.01 17.19
CA LYS A 191 -9.16 -16.98 16.66
C LYS A 191 -9.23 -16.39 15.26
N TYR A 192 -8.43 -15.37 14.98
CA TYR A 192 -8.49 -14.60 13.75
C TYR A 192 -7.19 -14.72 12.96
N THR A 193 -7.34 -14.70 11.65
CA THR A 193 -6.25 -14.55 10.71
C THR A 193 -6.52 -13.33 9.82
N GLY A 194 -5.51 -12.85 9.16
CA GLY A 194 -5.69 -11.74 8.25
C GLY A 194 -4.65 -11.74 7.15
N PHE A 195 -4.97 -11.10 6.04
CA PHE A 195 -3.99 -10.78 5.03
C PHE A 195 -3.85 -9.27 4.86
N ALA A 196 -2.68 -8.86 4.41
CA ALA A 196 -2.41 -7.48 4.04
C ALA A 196 -1.65 -7.43 2.72
N PHE A 197 -1.83 -6.35 1.98
CA PHE A 197 -1.05 -6.09 0.78
C PHE A 197 -0.79 -4.58 0.67
N GLY A 198 0.29 -4.23 -0.04
CA GLY A 198 0.65 -2.84 -0.30
C GLY A 198 1.04 -2.64 -1.75
N ILE A 199 0.58 -1.54 -2.33
CA ILE A 199 0.89 -1.15 -3.70
C ILE A 199 1.32 0.31 -3.75
N GLY A 200 2.25 0.62 -4.64
CA GLY A 200 2.63 2.01 -4.94
C GLY A 200 1.70 2.57 -6.01
N LEU A 201 0.93 3.60 -5.65
CA LEU A 201 -0.04 4.18 -6.59
C LEU A 201 0.64 4.90 -7.75
N ASP A 202 1.79 5.51 -7.50
CA ASP A 202 2.60 6.15 -8.55
C ASP A 202 3.08 5.12 -9.56
N ARG A 203 3.51 3.94 -9.08
CA ARG A 203 3.93 2.83 -9.93
C ARG A 203 2.76 2.33 -10.79
N PHE A 204 1.59 2.15 -10.19
CA PHE A 204 0.38 1.74 -10.91
C PHE A 204 -0.03 2.77 -11.96
N ALA A 205 0.08 4.06 -11.62
CA ALA A 205 -0.21 5.13 -12.56
C ALA A 205 0.74 5.10 -13.77
N MET A 206 2.03 4.89 -13.52
CA MET A 206 3.02 4.77 -14.61
C MET A 206 2.73 3.57 -15.51
N LEU A 207 2.41 2.42 -14.92
CA LEU A 207 2.14 1.21 -15.68
C LEU A 207 0.89 1.33 -16.54
N ARG A 208 -0.17 1.97 -16.01
CA ARG A 208 -1.42 2.14 -16.73
C ARG A 208 -1.33 3.23 -17.81
N TYR A 209 -0.65 4.34 -17.51
CA TYR A 209 -0.62 5.51 -18.39
C TYR A 209 0.69 5.65 -19.18
N GLY A 210 1.65 4.75 -18.98
CA GLY A 210 2.92 4.75 -19.72
C GLY A 210 3.87 5.89 -19.38
N VAL A 211 3.75 6.49 -18.20
CA VAL A 211 4.61 7.59 -17.75
C VAL A 211 5.79 7.02 -16.98
N ASN A 212 7.02 7.42 -17.35
CA ASN A 212 8.25 6.84 -16.81
C ASN A 212 8.96 7.72 -15.76
N ASP A 213 8.58 8.98 -15.58
CA ASP A 213 9.20 9.90 -14.63
C ASP A 213 8.19 10.32 -13.55
N LEU A 214 8.41 9.85 -12.31
CA LEU A 214 7.54 10.16 -11.17
C LEU A 214 7.44 11.65 -10.88
N ARG A 215 8.50 12.42 -11.14
CA ARG A 215 8.49 13.87 -10.86
C ARG A 215 7.43 14.60 -11.65
N LEU A 216 7.06 14.12 -12.83
CA LEU A 216 5.99 14.71 -13.64
C LEU A 216 4.63 14.69 -12.93
N PHE A 217 4.41 13.77 -12.01
CA PHE A 217 3.18 13.70 -11.23
C PHE A 217 3.06 14.82 -10.19
N PHE A 218 4.16 15.46 -9.83
CA PHE A 218 4.20 16.47 -8.77
C PHE A 218 4.48 17.88 -9.27
N ASP A 219 4.81 18.06 -10.56
CA ASP A 219 5.20 19.35 -11.13
C ASP A 219 4.02 20.26 -11.50
N ASN A 220 2.78 19.79 -11.38
CA ASN A 220 1.58 20.55 -11.72
C ASN A 220 1.63 21.20 -13.12
N ASP A 221 2.29 20.55 -14.06
CA ASP A 221 2.38 21.02 -15.43
C ASP A 221 1.04 20.82 -16.13
N LEU A 222 0.38 21.92 -16.49
CA LEU A 222 -0.91 21.90 -17.15
C LEU A 222 -0.87 21.13 -18.49
N ASN A 223 0.23 21.21 -19.22
CA ASN A 223 0.38 20.48 -20.48
C ASN A 223 0.46 18.98 -20.26
N PHE A 224 1.15 18.56 -19.20
CA PHE A 224 1.22 17.16 -18.80
C PHE A 224 -0.15 16.65 -18.37
N LEU A 225 -0.84 17.38 -17.50
CA LEU A 225 -2.15 16.97 -16.99
C LEU A 225 -3.21 16.88 -18.10
N LYS A 226 -3.13 17.71 -19.12
CA LYS A 226 -4.06 17.68 -20.27
C LYS A 226 -4.01 16.38 -21.07
N GLN A 227 -2.93 15.63 -20.97
CA GLN A 227 -2.80 14.32 -21.64
C GLN A 227 -3.75 13.28 -21.08
N PHE A 228 -4.31 13.51 -19.89
CA PHE A 228 -5.12 12.54 -19.15
C PHE A 228 -6.59 12.95 -19.06
N LYS A 229 -7.10 13.63 -20.09
CA LYS A 229 -8.53 13.97 -20.19
C LYS A 229 -9.38 12.75 -20.46
#